data_dfa3a4dea7e0e3d34474fc04b5560b55
#
_entry.id   dfa3a4dea7e0e3d34474fc04b5560b55
#
_cell.length_a   1.000
_cell.length_b   1.000
_cell.length_c   1.000
_cell.angle_alpha   90.00
_cell.angle_beta   90.00
_cell.angle_gamma   90.00
#
_symmetry.space_group_name_H-M   'P 1'
#
loop_
_entity.id
_entity.type
_entity.pdbx_description
1 polymer ?
#
loop_
_entity_poly.entity_id
_entity_poly.type
_entity_poly.pdbx_seq_one_letter_code
_entity_poly.pdbx_strand_id
1 'polypeptide(L)'
;MLTKKTFGLIGKNIDYSFSRSYFSKKFKKLQLDNCEYVNFDIKSIEELSTINLNEVYGFNVTIPYKTEIIKFLDKIDPEAEKIGAVNTIKINRRELIGFNTDYIGFLKSLPRKKFKRALIFGTGGASKAIQHALNKINIPFEIVSRKNDKRYLSYGNLNTKITGFDLIINTTPVGTYPNVNSILEIPYDLIDSSHTCYDLIYNPEKTRFLIESEKKGAHVINGLPMLEFQAEASWDIWNS
;
A
#
# COMPACT_ATOMS: atom_id res chain seq x y z
N MET A 1 10.71 28.02 22.41
CA MET A 1 10.41 26.59 22.34
C MET A 1 10.04 26.25 20.90
N LEU A 2 10.58 25.17 20.33
CA LEU A 2 10.16 24.73 18.99
C LEU A 2 8.72 24.23 19.04
N THR A 3 7.88 24.67 18.09
CA THR A 3 6.49 24.23 18.01
C THR A 3 6.44 22.72 17.77
N LYS A 4 5.66 22.00 18.56
CA LYS A 4 5.43 20.57 18.39
C LYS A 4 4.79 20.30 17.02
N LYS A 5 5.29 19.30 16.28
CA LYS A 5 4.77 18.86 14.99
C LYS A 5 4.30 17.42 15.12
N THR A 6 2.99 17.23 14.98
CA THR A 6 2.40 15.90 15.00
C THR A 6 2.16 15.40 13.57
N PHE A 7 2.58 14.18 13.30
CA PHE A 7 2.22 13.40 12.13
C PHE A 7 1.49 12.15 12.59
N GLY A 8 0.73 11.49 11.73
CA GLY A 8 0.07 10.30 12.19
C GLY A 8 -0.50 9.40 11.12
N LEU A 9 -0.97 8.23 11.56
CA LEU A 9 -1.66 7.26 10.72
C LEU A 9 -3.14 7.25 11.08
N ILE A 10 -4.00 7.45 10.09
CA ILE A 10 -5.45 7.25 10.18
C ILE A 10 -5.79 5.86 9.66
N GLY A 11 -6.49 5.07 10.44
CA GLY A 11 -6.94 3.74 10.07
C GLY A 11 -7.87 3.15 11.11
N LYS A 12 -8.20 1.87 10.97
CA LYS A 12 -9.02 1.12 11.91
C LYS A 12 -8.27 -0.13 12.37
N ASN A 13 -8.21 -0.35 13.70
CA ASN A 13 -7.45 -1.44 14.32
C ASN A 13 -5.96 -1.39 13.93
N ILE A 14 -5.29 -0.27 14.14
CA ILE A 14 -3.93 0.02 13.63
C ILE A 14 -2.84 0.03 14.71
N ASP A 15 -3.10 -0.51 15.90
CA ASP A 15 -2.14 -0.53 17.02
C ASP A 15 -0.78 -1.14 16.68
N TYR A 16 -0.77 -2.11 15.76
CA TYR A 16 0.41 -2.82 15.28
C TYR A 16 1.15 -2.13 14.12
N SER A 17 0.81 -0.87 13.82
CA SER A 17 1.33 -0.18 12.64
C SER A 17 2.85 0.00 12.65
N PHE A 18 3.47 -0.39 11.54
CA PHE A 18 4.90 -0.15 11.25
C PHE A 18 5.24 1.34 11.18
N SER A 19 4.35 2.17 10.63
CA SER A 19 4.60 3.59 10.35
C SER A 19 5.01 4.35 11.60
N ARG A 20 4.37 4.09 12.75
CA ARG A 20 4.73 4.72 14.02
C ARG A 20 6.17 4.42 14.43
N SER A 21 6.59 3.16 14.36
CA SER A 21 7.96 2.76 14.67
C SER A 21 8.98 3.34 13.69
N TYR A 22 8.63 3.32 12.40
CA TYR A 22 9.46 3.85 11.32
C TYR A 22 9.73 5.35 11.51
N PHE A 23 8.68 6.18 11.63
CA PHE A 23 8.84 7.61 11.77
C PHE A 23 9.47 8.02 13.10
N SER A 24 9.21 7.31 14.21
CA SER A 24 9.89 7.54 15.48
C SER A 24 11.40 7.35 15.35
N LYS A 25 11.85 6.29 14.66
CA LYS A 25 13.29 6.07 14.38
C LYS A 25 13.86 7.15 13.45
N LYS A 26 13.09 7.56 12.43
CA LYS A 26 13.48 8.61 11.48
C LYS A 26 13.66 9.95 12.18
N PHE A 27 12.71 10.36 13.02
CA PHE A 27 12.80 11.62 13.76
C PHE A 27 14.02 11.65 14.69
N LYS A 28 14.25 10.55 15.42
CA LYS A 28 15.47 10.42 16.25
C LYS A 28 16.76 10.53 15.43
N LYS A 29 16.82 9.84 14.27
CA LYS A 29 17.99 9.90 13.38
C LYS A 29 18.25 11.31 12.83
N LEU A 30 17.18 12.08 12.57
CA LEU A 30 17.23 13.45 12.05
C LEU A 30 17.32 14.52 13.17
N GLN A 31 17.37 14.12 14.44
CA GLN A 31 17.40 15.02 15.60
C GLN A 31 16.20 15.99 15.64
N LEU A 32 15.03 15.51 15.27
CA LEU A 32 13.77 16.26 15.24
C LEU A 32 12.98 16.00 16.53
N ASP A 33 13.47 16.52 17.65
CA ASP A 33 12.91 16.28 19.00
C ASP A 33 11.50 16.89 19.20
N ASN A 34 11.11 17.83 18.34
CA ASN A 34 9.79 18.44 18.32
C ASN A 34 8.78 17.71 17.42
N CYS A 35 9.17 16.60 16.77
CA CYS A 35 8.29 15.80 15.91
C CYS A 35 7.83 14.53 16.60
N GLU A 36 6.55 14.19 16.45
CA GLU A 36 6.01 12.90 16.86
C GLU A 36 5.16 12.27 15.77
N TYR A 37 5.00 10.94 15.84
CA TYR A 37 4.11 10.19 14.97
C TYR A 37 3.17 9.34 15.83
N VAL A 38 1.85 9.54 15.65
CA VAL A 38 0.81 8.90 16.46
C VAL A 38 -0.16 8.09 15.59
N ASN A 39 -0.86 7.13 16.19
CA ASN A 39 -1.95 6.43 15.53
C ASN A 39 -3.29 7.11 15.89
N PHE A 40 -4.04 7.48 14.87
CA PHE A 40 -5.43 7.92 14.96
C PHE A 40 -6.31 6.72 14.58
N ASP A 41 -6.54 5.82 15.54
CA ASP A 41 -7.39 4.65 15.35
C ASP A 41 -8.84 5.07 15.48
N ILE A 42 -9.53 5.21 14.36
CA ILE A 42 -10.92 5.69 14.28
C ILE A 42 -11.84 4.56 13.81
N LYS A 43 -13.06 4.52 14.38
CA LYS A 43 -14.05 3.49 14.06
C LYS A 43 -14.76 3.76 12.74
N SER A 44 -14.90 5.05 12.39
CA SER A 44 -15.48 5.52 11.13
C SER A 44 -14.72 6.76 10.63
N ILE A 45 -14.80 7.04 9.34
CA ILE A 45 -14.08 8.16 8.74
C ILE A 45 -14.62 9.53 9.17
N GLU A 46 -15.88 9.60 9.59
CA GLU A 46 -16.52 10.81 10.09
C GLU A 46 -15.85 11.34 11.37
N GLU A 47 -15.19 10.45 12.14
CA GLU A 47 -14.41 10.83 13.32
C GLU A 47 -13.19 11.70 12.97
N LEU A 48 -12.81 11.81 11.70
CA LEU A 48 -11.76 12.74 11.25
C LEU A 48 -12.05 14.18 11.72
N SER A 49 -13.32 14.58 11.75
CA SER A 49 -13.75 15.91 12.19
C SER A 49 -13.50 16.18 13.69
N THR A 50 -13.28 15.14 14.48
CA THR A 50 -12.98 15.25 15.92
C THR A 50 -11.51 15.44 16.23
N ILE A 51 -10.64 15.22 15.24
CA ILE A 51 -9.19 15.37 15.41
C ILE A 51 -8.84 16.86 15.44
N ASN A 52 -8.14 17.30 16.49
CA ASN A 52 -7.62 18.66 16.57
C ASN A 52 -6.43 18.81 15.58
N LEU A 53 -6.65 19.55 14.50
CA LEU A 53 -5.65 19.75 13.44
C LEU A 53 -4.62 20.85 13.74
N ASN A 54 -4.71 21.57 14.85
CA ASN A 54 -3.85 22.74 15.10
C ASN A 54 -2.36 22.42 15.17
N GLU A 55 -1.99 21.21 15.60
CA GLU A 55 -0.59 20.77 15.72
C GLU A 55 -0.25 19.63 14.76
N VAL A 56 -1.19 19.28 13.86
CA VAL A 56 -0.97 18.20 12.89
C VAL A 56 -0.49 18.76 11.56
N TYR A 57 0.60 18.20 11.06
CA TYR A 57 1.24 18.61 9.80
C TYR A 57 0.94 17.65 8.66
N GLY A 58 0.56 16.42 8.96
CA GLY A 58 0.16 15.47 7.95
C GLY A 58 -0.25 14.11 8.49
N PHE A 59 -0.96 13.39 7.63
CA PHE A 59 -1.40 12.03 7.92
C PHE A 59 -0.96 11.06 6.84
N ASN A 60 -0.65 9.82 7.23
CA ASN A 60 -0.87 8.69 6.36
C ASN A 60 -2.28 8.15 6.56
N VAL A 61 -2.83 7.51 5.55
CA VAL A 61 -4.15 6.87 5.59
C VAL A 61 -4.02 5.42 5.17
N THR A 62 -4.57 4.50 5.98
CA THR A 62 -4.57 3.08 5.68
C THR A 62 -5.98 2.49 5.62
N ILE A 63 -6.07 1.19 5.56
CA ILE A 63 -7.35 0.44 5.51
C ILE A 63 -8.23 0.81 6.71
N PRO A 64 -9.55 0.99 6.47
CA PRO A 64 -10.27 0.88 5.20
C PRO A 64 -10.39 2.21 4.44
N TYR A 65 -9.84 3.31 4.91
CA TYR A 65 -10.23 4.69 4.61
C TYR A 65 -9.60 5.33 3.37
N LYS A 66 -8.65 4.67 2.67
CA LYS A 66 -7.93 5.27 1.53
C LYS A 66 -8.82 5.83 0.40
N THR A 67 -10.02 5.28 0.22
CA THR A 67 -10.99 5.76 -0.78
C THR A 67 -12.03 6.69 -0.18
N GLU A 68 -12.43 6.44 1.06
CA GLU A 68 -13.49 7.20 1.73
C GLU A 68 -13.02 8.59 2.14
N ILE A 69 -11.73 8.71 2.52
CA ILE A 69 -11.10 9.96 2.95
C ILE A 69 -11.18 11.09 1.92
N ILE A 70 -11.28 10.73 0.64
CA ILE A 70 -11.34 11.68 -0.48
C ILE A 70 -12.45 12.73 -0.30
N LYS A 71 -13.58 12.34 0.28
CA LYS A 71 -14.73 13.21 0.50
C LYS A 71 -14.50 14.30 1.57
N PHE A 72 -13.43 14.16 2.34
CA PHE A 72 -13.07 15.05 3.45
C PHE A 72 -11.86 15.94 3.13
N LEU A 73 -11.36 15.89 1.90
CA LEU A 73 -10.19 16.65 1.47
C LEU A 73 -10.61 17.91 0.72
N ASP A 74 -9.87 18.99 0.94
CA ASP A 74 -10.07 20.25 0.23
C ASP A 74 -9.47 20.21 -1.18
N LYS A 75 -8.35 19.50 -1.34
CA LYS A 75 -7.64 19.33 -2.62
C LYS A 75 -7.08 17.93 -2.74
N ILE A 76 -6.91 17.48 -3.98
CA ILE A 76 -6.32 16.17 -4.30
C ILE A 76 -5.27 16.37 -5.38
N ASP A 77 -4.11 15.77 -5.18
CA ASP A 77 -3.06 15.69 -6.19
C ASP A 77 -3.58 14.96 -7.44
N PRO A 78 -3.24 15.42 -8.67
CA PRO A 78 -3.75 14.82 -9.90
C PRO A 78 -3.46 13.32 -10.06
N GLU A 79 -2.34 12.81 -9.52
CA GLU A 79 -2.06 11.37 -9.56
C GLU A 79 -2.93 10.60 -8.56
N ALA A 80 -3.14 11.15 -7.35
CA ALA A 80 -4.05 10.56 -6.36
C ALA A 80 -5.50 10.55 -6.85
N GLU A 81 -5.91 11.58 -7.57
CA GLU A 81 -7.24 11.66 -8.20
C GLU A 81 -7.43 10.56 -9.25
N LYS A 82 -6.46 10.37 -10.17
CA LYS A 82 -6.48 9.28 -11.16
C LYS A 82 -6.51 7.91 -10.51
N ILE A 83 -5.82 7.74 -9.39
CA ILE A 83 -5.81 6.49 -8.62
C ILE A 83 -7.17 6.26 -7.94
N GLY A 84 -7.85 7.33 -7.51
CA GLY A 84 -9.07 7.26 -6.71
C GLY A 84 -8.83 6.65 -5.33
N ALA A 85 -7.65 6.91 -4.74
CA ALA A 85 -7.29 6.54 -3.37
C ALA A 85 -6.17 7.47 -2.86
N VAL A 86 -6.26 7.84 -1.59
CA VAL A 86 -5.29 8.68 -0.89
C VAL A 86 -4.69 7.89 0.27
N ASN A 87 -3.36 7.89 0.40
CA ASN A 87 -2.65 7.31 1.54
C ASN A 87 -1.79 8.31 2.30
N THR A 88 -1.72 9.56 1.83
CA THR A 88 -0.94 10.64 2.45
C THR A 88 -1.72 11.95 2.36
N ILE A 89 -1.82 12.68 3.46
CA ILE A 89 -2.45 13.98 3.53
C ILE A 89 -1.43 14.98 4.07
N LYS A 90 -1.24 16.09 3.36
CA LYS A 90 -0.51 17.25 3.85
C LYS A 90 -1.51 18.27 4.38
N ILE A 91 -1.23 18.86 5.52
CA ILE A 91 -2.03 19.96 6.08
C ILE A 91 -1.26 21.26 5.83
N ASN A 92 -1.86 22.16 5.06
CA ASN A 92 -1.31 23.46 4.75
C ASN A 92 -2.35 24.55 5.08
N ARG A 93 -2.07 25.38 6.09
CA ARG A 93 -3.00 26.45 6.54
C ARG A 93 -4.44 25.95 6.79
N ARG A 94 -4.58 24.76 7.36
CA ARG A 94 -5.83 23.99 7.58
C ARG A 94 -6.45 23.37 6.34
N GLU A 95 -5.93 23.55 5.13
CA GLU A 95 -6.33 22.76 3.97
C GLU A 95 -5.78 21.34 4.04
N LEU A 96 -6.63 20.36 3.82
CA LEU A 96 -6.31 18.95 3.71
C LEU A 96 -6.03 18.61 2.24
N ILE A 97 -4.78 18.35 1.89
CA ILE A 97 -4.38 18.04 0.51
C ILE A 97 -3.97 16.58 0.42
N GLY A 98 -4.69 15.81 -0.39
CA GLY A 98 -4.50 14.35 -0.53
C GLY A 98 -3.52 13.96 -1.62
N PHE A 99 -2.68 12.99 -1.32
CA PHE A 99 -1.68 12.40 -2.21
C PHE A 99 -1.75 10.87 -2.13
N ASN A 100 -1.11 10.22 -3.11
CA ASN A 100 -0.89 8.78 -3.04
C ASN A 100 0.61 8.47 -3.21
N THR A 101 1.23 7.94 -2.18
CA THR A 101 2.66 7.54 -2.20
C THR A 101 2.84 6.03 -2.39
N ASP A 102 1.77 5.23 -2.35
CA ASP A 102 1.84 3.78 -2.56
C ASP A 102 2.39 3.44 -3.94
N TYR A 103 1.92 4.14 -5.00
CA TYR A 103 2.42 3.88 -6.36
C TYR A 103 3.91 4.22 -6.49
N ILE A 104 4.39 5.25 -5.80
CA ILE A 104 5.80 5.65 -5.77
C ILE A 104 6.62 4.56 -5.07
N GLY A 105 6.14 4.12 -3.91
CA GLY A 105 6.78 3.05 -3.14
C GLY A 105 6.90 1.76 -3.95
N PHE A 106 5.83 1.36 -4.62
CA PHE A 106 5.82 0.17 -5.47
C PHE A 106 6.82 0.29 -6.62
N LEU A 107 6.79 1.38 -7.39
CA LEU A 107 7.71 1.58 -8.51
C LEU A 107 9.19 1.55 -8.07
N LYS A 108 9.51 2.16 -6.93
CA LYS A 108 10.88 2.16 -6.39
C LYS A 108 11.32 0.79 -5.87
N SER A 109 10.39 -0.05 -5.44
CA SER A 109 10.66 -1.38 -4.89
C SER A 109 10.72 -2.49 -5.95
N LEU A 110 10.23 -2.23 -7.16
CA LEU A 110 10.33 -3.20 -8.25
C LEU A 110 11.79 -3.40 -8.67
N PRO A 111 12.21 -4.66 -8.95
CA PRO A 111 13.53 -4.92 -9.48
C PRO A 111 13.69 -4.31 -10.89
N ARG A 112 14.92 -3.97 -11.25
CA ARG A 112 15.27 -3.47 -12.60
C ARG A 112 15.20 -4.59 -13.65
N LYS A 113 14.01 -5.16 -13.79
CA LYS A 113 13.67 -6.24 -14.76
C LYS A 113 12.51 -5.75 -15.61
N LYS A 114 12.49 -6.10 -16.90
CA LYS A 114 11.31 -5.85 -17.74
C LYS A 114 10.29 -6.95 -17.48
N PHE A 115 9.10 -6.56 -17.06
CA PHE A 115 7.95 -7.45 -16.97
C PHE A 115 7.08 -7.31 -18.20
N LYS A 116 6.53 -8.43 -18.68
CA LYS A 116 5.66 -8.47 -19.86
C LYS A 116 4.21 -8.25 -19.49
N ARG A 117 3.77 -8.86 -18.39
CA ARG A 117 2.37 -8.83 -17.95
C ARG A 117 2.23 -9.13 -16.46
N ALA A 118 1.37 -8.37 -15.79
CA ALA A 118 1.12 -8.55 -14.36
C ALA A 118 -0.26 -9.12 -14.05
N LEU A 119 -0.36 -9.90 -12.98
CA LEU A 119 -1.61 -10.40 -12.40
C LEU A 119 -1.75 -9.83 -10.98
N ILE A 120 -2.83 -9.10 -10.72
CA ILE A 120 -3.06 -8.41 -9.44
C ILE A 120 -4.19 -9.12 -8.70
N PHE A 121 -3.95 -9.55 -7.48
CA PHE A 121 -4.97 -10.08 -6.58
C PHE A 121 -5.50 -8.97 -5.67
N GLY A 122 -6.81 -8.68 -5.77
CA GLY A 122 -7.48 -7.66 -4.96
C GLY A 122 -7.95 -6.42 -5.73
N THR A 123 -8.92 -5.70 -5.16
CA THR A 123 -9.60 -4.53 -5.78
C THR A 123 -9.68 -3.33 -4.84
N GLY A 124 -8.91 -3.29 -3.75
CA GLY A 124 -8.89 -2.22 -2.76
C GLY A 124 -8.04 -1.01 -3.16
N GLY A 125 -7.90 -0.04 -2.26
CA GLY A 125 -7.13 1.18 -2.51
C GLY A 125 -5.66 0.92 -2.87
N ALA A 126 -5.00 -0.06 -2.25
CA ALA A 126 -3.65 -0.47 -2.63
C ALA A 126 -3.60 -1.03 -4.06
N SER A 127 -4.55 -1.90 -4.44
CA SER A 127 -4.64 -2.41 -5.81
C SER A 127 -4.75 -1.28 -6.85
N LYS A 128 -5.55 -0.23 -6.58
CA LYS A 128 -5.67 0.93 -7.47
C LYS A 128 -4.32 1.65 -7.67
N ALA A 129 -3.54 1.81 -6.62
CA ALA A 129 -2.21 2.40 -6.70
C ALA A 129 -1.24 1.55 -7.53
N ILE A 130 -1.29 0.21 -7.38
CA ILE A 130 -0.49 -0.73 -8.17
C ILE A 130 -0.89 -0.69 -9.65
N GLN A 131 -2.19 -0.69 -9.96
CA GLN A 131 -2.69 -0.53 -11.34
C GLN A 131 -2.16 0.75 -11.99
N HIS A 132 -2.23 1.86 -11.27
CA HIS A 132 -1.70 3.14 -11.73
C HIS A 132 -0.19 3.07 -11.98
N ALA A 133 0.56 2.48 -11.06
CA ALA A 133 2.01 2.29 -11.19
C ALA A 133 2.37 1.48 -12.42
N LEU A 134 1.69 0.36 -12.67
CA LEU A 134 1.91 -0.49 -13.84
C LEU A 134 1.57 0.23 -15.16
N ASN A 135 0.49 1.02 -15.19
CA ASN A 135 0.15 1.86 -16.33
C ASN A 135 1.26 2.89 -16.63
N LYS A 136 1.84 3.53 -15.61
CA LYS A 136 2.95 4.50 -15.79
C LYS A 136 4.19 3.89 -16.42
N ILE A 137 4.42 2.60 -16.25
CA ILE A 137 5.56 1.87 -16.82
C ILE A 137 5.15 0.94 -17.98
N ASN A 138 3.92 1.10 -18.49
CA ASN A 138 3.37 0.37 -19.64
C ASN A 138 3.41 -1.16 -19.49
N ILE A 139 3.16 -1.69 -18.29
CA ILE A 139 2.98 -3.12 -18.06
C ILE A 139 1.48 -3.44 -18.07
N PRO A 140 0.98 -4.21 -19.07
CA PRO A 140 -0.40 -4.66 -19.09
C PRO A 140 -0.66 -5.61 -17.91
N PHE A 141 -1.89 -5.56 -17.38
CA PHE A 141 -2.26 -6.38 -16.23
C PHE A 141 -3.71 -6.86 -16.30
N GLU A 142 -3.99 -7.92 -15.56
CA GLU A 142 -5.34 -8.36 -15.23
C GLU A 142 -5.51 -8.40 -13.71
N ILE A 143 -6.77 -8.30 -13.26
CA ILE A 143 -7.11 -8.26 -11.83
C ILE A 143 -7.92 -9.50 -11.49
N VAL A 144 -7.55 -10.17 -10.41
CA VAL A 144 -8.31 -11.30 -9.85
C VAL A 144 -9.16 -10.82 -8.69
N SER A 145 -10.44 -11.16 -8.71
CA SER A 145 -11.39 -10.79 -7.67
C SER A 145 -12.32 -11.96 -7.31
N ARG A 146 -12.75 -11.99 -6.04
CA ARG A 146 -13.85 -12.85 -5.59
C ARG A 146 -15.23 -12.33 -6.02
N LYS A 147 -15.29 -11.05 -6.46
CA LYS A 147 -16.54 -10.46 -6.95
C LYS A 147 -16.85 -11.02 -8.33
N ASN A 148 -18.08 -11.41 -8.53
CA ASN A 148 -18.58 -11.83 -9.87
C ASN A 148 -18.80 -10.57 -10.73
N ASP A 149 -17.74 -10.11 -11.38
CA ASP A 149 -17.73 -8.92 -12.23
C ASP A 149 -16.88 -9.22 -13.47
N LYS A 150 -17.44 -9.02 -14.65
CA LYS A 150 -16.79 -9.31 -15.94
C LYS A 150 -15.48 -8.55 -16.18
N ARG A 151 -15.23 -7.49 -15.42
CA ARG A 151 -13.96 -6.72 -15.47
C ARG A 151 -12.80 -7.46 -14.82
N TYR A 152 -13.05 -8.52 -14.06
CA TYR A 152 -12.05 -9.23 -13.27
C TYR A 152 -12.00 -10.70 -13.66
N LEU A 153 -10.82 -11.29 -13.53
CA LEU A 153 -10.67 -12.73 -13.57
C LEU A 153 -11.24 -13.34 -12.29
N SER A 154 -11.91 -14.48 -12.44
CA SER A 154 -12.24 -15.32 -11.30
C SER A 154 -11.08 -16.25 -10.93
N TYR A 155 -11.02 -16.67 -9.67
CA TYR A 155 -10.03 -17.67 -9.22
C TYR A 155 -10.12 -18.98 -10.02
N GLY A 156 -11.31 -19.40 -10.43
CA GLY A 156 -11.52 -20.62 -11.23
C GLY A 156 -10.84 -20.60 -12.60
N ASN A 157 -10.53 -19.43 -13.15
CA ASN A 157 -9.90 -19.29 -14.47
C ASN A 157 -8.37 -19.26 -14.41
N LEU A 158 -7.74 -19.34 -13.23
CA LEU A 158 -6.30 -19.20 -13.08
C LEU A 158 -5.51 -20.39 -13.62
N ASN A 159 -6.05 -21.60 -13.55
CA ASN A 159 -5.41 -22.82 -14.05
C ASN A 159 -5.01 -22.78 -15.54
N THR A 160 -5.68 -21.93 -16.32
CA THR A 160 -5.41 -21.79 -17.76
C THR A 160 -4.69 -20.50 -18.12
N LYS A 161 -4.55 -19.57 -17.19
CA LYS A 161 -4.08 -18.20 -17.51
C LYS A 161 -2.83 -17.76 -16.76
N ILE A 162 -2.54 -18.31 -15.58
CA ILE A 162 -1.48 -17.79 -14.70
C ILE A 162 -0.09 -17.80 -15.34
N THR A 163 0.21 -18.77 -16.18
CA THR A 163 1.49 -18.88 -16.91
C THR A 163 1.70 -17.76 -17.93
N GLY A 164 0.66 -17.00 -18.26
CA GLY A 164 0.75 -15.83 -19.13
C GLY A 164 1.23 -14.55 -18.43
N PHE A 165 1.55 -14.61 -17.13
CA PHE A 165 1.96 -13.47 -16.33
C PHE A 165 3.31 -13.74 -15.68
N ASP A 166 4.26 -12.85 -15.83
CA ASP A 166 5.58 -12.96 -15.22
C ASP A 166 5.73 -12.15 -13.92
N LEU A 167 4.72 -11.33 -13.58
CA LEU A 167 4.62 -10.59 -12.31
C LEU A 167 3.27 -10.88 -11.64
N ILE A 168 3.30 -11.52 -10.48
CA ILE A 168 2.10 -11.90 -9.70
C ILE A 168 2.11 -11.12 -8.41
N ILE A 169 1.06 -10.29 -8.19
CA ILE A 169 1.05 -9.30 -7.10
C ILE A 169 -0.13 -9.55 -6.17
N ASN A 170 0.16 -9.81 -4.89
CA ASN A 170 -0.85 -9.85 -3.84
C ASN A 170 -1.08 -8.46 -3.24
N THR A 171 -2.26 -7.89 -3.45
CA THR A 171 -2.72 -6.65 -2.81
C THR A 171 -3.84 -6.89 -1.80
N THR A 172 -4.13 -8.17 -1.49
CA THR A 172 -5.14 -8.58 -0.50
C THR A 172 -4.52 -8.70 0.89
N PRO A 173 -5.33 -8.74 1.96
CA PRO A 173 -4.83 -9.03 3.30
C PRO A 173 -4.59 -10.53 3.58
N VAL A 174 -4.72 -11.41 2.58
CA VAL A 174 -4.56 -12.87 2.77
C VAL A 174 -3.11 -13.20 3.11
N GLY A 175 -2.90 -13.79 4.28
CA GLY A 175 -1.58 -14.15 4.80
C GLY A 175 -0.96 -13.13 5.74
N THR A 176 -1.63 -11.97 6.00
CA THR A 176 -1.17 -10.99 6.99
C THR A 176 -1.47 -11.43 8.43
N TYR A 177 -0.68 -10.94 9.38
CA TYR A 177 -0.97 -11.12 10.80
C TYR A 177 -2.37 -10.55 11.16
N PRO A 178 -3.18 -11.21 12.03
CA PRO A 178 -2.86 -12.46 12.73
C PRO A 178 -3.08 -13.74 11.90
N ASN A 179 -3.69 -13.68 10.74
CA ASN A 179 -4.09 -14.84 9.93
C ASN A 179 -2.97 -15.31 8.98
N VAL A 180 -1.77 -15.50 9.52
CA VAL A 180 -0.54 -15.82 8.76
C VAL A 180 -0.58 -17.16 8.02
N ASN A 181 -1.48 -18.07 8.41
CA ASN A 181 -1.64 -19.37 7.75
C ASN A 181 -2.55 -19.32 6.51
N SER A 182 -3.25 -18.21 6.30
CA SER A 182 -4.06 -18.04 5.08
C SER A 182 -3.17 -17.92 3.85
N ILE A 183 -3.63 -18.47 2.74
CA ILE A 183 -2.89 -18.49 1.48
C ILE A 183 -3.81 -18.08 0.32
N LEU A 184 -3.26 -17.47 -0.72
CA LEU A 184 -3.98 -17.25 -1.97
C LEU A 184 -4.25 -18.60 -2.64
N GLU A 185 -5.49 -18.83 -3.06
CA GLU A 185 -5.92 -20.05 -3.76
C GLU A 185 -5.53 -19.97 -5.25
N ILE A 186 -4.24 -20.17 -5.55
CA ILE A 186 -3.70 -20.14 -6.91
C ILE A 186 -3.05 -21.49 -7.26
N PRO A 187 -2.92 -21.82 -8.54
CA PRO A 187 -2.28 -23.06 -8.99
C PRO A 187 -0.75 -22.96 -8.85
N TYR A 188 -0.22 -23.20 -7.67
CA TYR A 188 1.24 -23.11 -7.38
C TYR A 188 2.09 -24.03 -8.27
N ASP A 189 1.54 -25.15 -8.73
CA ASP A 189 2.25 -26.07 -9.63
C ASP A 189 2.54 -25.47 -11.01
N LEU A 190 1.88 -24.36 -11.37
CA LEU A 190 2.13 -23.60 -12.59
C LEU A 190 3.07 -22.39 -12.39
N ILE A 191 3.56 -22.20 -11.17
CA ILE A 191 4.57 -21.19 -10.82
C ILE A 191 5.96 -21.80 -11.04
N ASP A 192 6.89 -21.03 -11.60
CA ASP A 192 8.27 -21.44 -11.86
C ASP A 192 9.24 -20.26 -11.77
N SER A 193 10.49 -20.46 -12.16
CA SER A 193 11.57 -19.47 -12.11
C SER A 193 11.39 -18.27 -13.05
N SER A 194 10.45 -18.32 -13.98
CA SER A 194 10.12 -17.18 -14.86
C SER A 194 9.25 -16.12 -14.15
N HIS A 195 8.61 -16.52 -13.04
CA HIS A 195 7.69 -15.67 -12.30
C HIS A 195 8.42 -14.82 -11.23
N THR A 196 7.89 -13.65 -11.00
CA THR A 196 8.18 -12.82 -9.83
C THR A 196 6.89 -12.67 -9.03
N CYS A 197 6.90 -13.14 -7.80
CA CYS A 197 5.77 -13.05 -6.86
C CYS A 197 6.01 -11.91 -5.88
N TYR A 198 5.18 -10.89 -5.94
CA TYR A 198 5.26 -9.71 -5.11
C TYR A 198 4.09 -9.68 -4.12
N ASP A 199 4.38 -9.60 -2.83
CA ASP A 199 3.36 -9.45 -1.80
C ASP A 199 3.45 -8.06 -1.16
N LEU A 200 2.34 -7.32 -1.09
CA LEU A 200 2.32 -6.03 -0.37
C LEU A 200 2.41 -6.21 1.15
N ILE A 201 2.22 -7.43 1.64
CA ILE A 201 2.34 -7.76 3.06
C ILE A 201 3.83 -7.79 3.46
N TYR A 202 4.14 -7.19 4.60
CA TYR A 202 5.48 -7.16 5.20
C TYR A 202 5.54 -7.89 6.56
N ASN A 203 4.41 -8.19 7.16
CA ASN A 203 4.29 -8.95 8.40
C ASN A 203 3.24 -10.07 8.26
N PRO A 204 3.66 -11.32 8.18
CA PRO A 204 5.02 -11.84 8.35
C PRO A 204 5.98 -11.44 7.21
N GLU A 205 7.29 -11.57 7.43
CA GLU A 205 8.32 -11.28 6.42
C GLU A 205 8.12 -12.08 5.13
N LYS A 206 7.75 -13.37 5.27
CA LYS A 206 7.32 -14.22 4.16
C LYS A 206 5.93 -14.78 4.45
N THR A 207 4.97 -14.41 3.64
CA THR A 207 3.63 -15.03 3.66
C THR A 207 3.66 -16.42 3.05
N ARG A 208 2.61 -17.20 3.30
CA ARG A 208 2.47 -18.53 2.68
C ARG A 208 2.49 -18.45 1.14
N PHE A 209 1.94 -17.37 0.56
CA PHE A 209 2.03 -17.10 -0.88
C PHE A 209 3.48 -17.02 -1.36
N LEU A 210 4.33 -16.25 -0.69
CA LEU A 210 5.75 -16.13 -1.04
C LEU A 210 6.51 -17.43 -0.82
N ILE A 211 6.27 -18.12 0.32
CA ILE A 211 6.92 -19.39 0.64
C ILE A 211 6.64 -20.45 -0.42
N GLU A 212 5.37 -20.65 -0.79
CA GLU A 212 5.01 -21.67 -1.77
C GLU A 212 5.50 -21.31 -3.19
N SER A 213 5.50 -20.02 -3.55
CA SER A 213 6.05 -19.55 -4.82
C SER A 213 7.57 -19.75 -4.91
N GLU A 214 8.30 -19.45 -3.83
CA GLU A 214 9.76 -19.64 -3.75
C GLU A 214 10.16 -21.13 -3.88
N LYS A 215 9.38 -22.06 -3.29
CA LYS A 215 9.59 -23.51 -3.46
C LYS A 215 9.48 -23.97 -4.91
N LYS A 216 8.74 -23.22 -5.75
CA LYS A 216 8.58 -23.46 -7.19
C LYS A 216 9.65 -22.74 -8.01
N GLY A 217 10.60 -22.06 -7.37
CA GLY A 217 11.71 -21.35 -8.03
C GLY A 217 11.40 -19.90 -8.43
N ALA A 218 10.23 -19.37 -8.08
CA ALA A 218 9.91 -17.97 -8.37
C ALA A 218 10.80 -17.01 -7.57
N HIS A 219 11.08 -15.85 -8.16
CA HIS A 219 11.64 -14.73 -7.42
C HIS A 219 10.55 -14.11 -6.52
N VAL A 220 10.84 -13.90 -5.23
CA VAL A 220 9.84 -13.41 -4.28
C VAL A 220 10.25 -12.06 -3.68
N ILE A 221 9.28 -11.17 -3.51
CA ILE A 221 9.46 -9.82 -2.95
C ILE A 221 8.35 -9.58 -1.94
N ASN A 222 8.70 -9.17 -0.72
CA ASN A 222 7.71 -8.76 0.29
C ASN A 222 7.44 -7.25 0.24
N GLY A 223 6.46 -6.79 1.03
CA GLY A 223 6.00 -5.41 1.05
C GLY A 223 6.91 -4.41 1.77
N LEU A 224 7.96 -4.84 2.47
CA LEU A 224 8.77 -3.94 3.31
C LEU A 224 9.45 -2.82 2.52
N PRO A 225 10.14 -3.07 1.39
CA PRO A 225 10.73 -2.00 0.60
C PRO A 225 9.70 -0.98 0.08
N MET A 226 8.53 -1.45 -0.36
CA MET A 226 7.45 -0.55 -0.79
C MET A 226 6.98 0.33 0.37
N LEU A 227 6.81 -0.25 1.55
CA LEU A 227 6.39 0.44 2.76
C LEU A 227 7.38 1.54 3.17
N GLU A 228 8.68 1.27 3.09
CA GLU A 228 9.72 2.25 3.37
C GLU A 228 9.74 3.39 2.34
N PHE A 229 9.74 3.07 1.05
CA PHE A 229 9.75 4.08 0.00
C PHE A 229 8.50 4.98 -0.01
N GLN A 230 7.31 4.44 0.28
CA GLN A 230 6.11 5.25 0.39
C GLN A 230 6.15 6.16 1.62
N ALA A 231 6.75 5.72 2.73
CA ALA A 231 6.92 6.53 3.92
C ALA A 231 7.91 7.69 3.68
N GLU A 232 9.01 7.44 2.96
CA GLU A 232 9.93 8.50 2.54
C GLU A 232 9.24 9.51 1.62
N ALA A 233 8.45 9.06 0.64
CA ALA A 233 7.71 9.95 -0.24
C ALA A 233 6.67 10.78 0.55
N SER A 234 6.02 10.21 1.57
CA SER A 234 5.13 10.96 2.46
C SER A 234 5.89 12.05 3.23
N TRP A 235 7.08 11.71 3.74
CA TRP A 235 7.94 12.66 4.43
C TRP A 235 8.35 13.83 3.54
N ASP A 236 8.72 13.57 2.29
CA ASP A 236 9.07 14.61 1.32
C ASP A 236 7.89 15.54 1.04
N ILE A 237 6.67 14.99 0.89
CA ILE A 237 5.44 15.77 0.68
C ILE A 237 5.16 16.68 1.89
N TRP A 238 5.31 16.19 3.12
CA TRP A 238 5.04 17.00 4.31
C TRP A 238 6.03 18.15 4.49
N ASN A 239 7.23 18.04 3.92
CA ASN A 239 8.30 19.04 4.04
C ASN A 239 8.52 19.91 2.77
N SER A 240 7.69 19.70 1.72
CA SER A 240 7.74 20.50 0.50
C SER A 240 7.07 21.87 0.63
#